data_94d9d5216893b15d95942f4d75f85aad
#
_entry.id   94d9d5216893b15d95942f4d75f85aad
#
_cell.length_a   1.000
_cell.length_b   1.000
_cell.length_c   1.000
_cell.angle_alpha   90.00
_cell.angle_beta   90.00
_cell.angle_gamma   90.00
#
_symmetry.space_group_name_H-M   'P 1'
#
loop_
_entity.id
_entity.type
_entity.pdbx_description
1 polymer ?
#
loop_
_entity_poly.entity_id
_entity_poly.type
_entity_poly.pdbx_seq_one_letter_code
_entity_poly.pdbx_strand_id
1 'polypeptide(L)'
;MKNFLVLTIFLMLGAYGRVVAQDAAAASKRANQQYVLFESERDKGTNVTGMYSYLLDSYENFMKVVEAPDNGQYLSGAKNRLRAMYPYLLNGAVYYSEQKQPSKALGFAAAYIEMPRLKIFQSELLPKDNRYASVVYYAAVSAYNL
;
A
#
# COMPACT_ATOMS: atom_id res chain seq x y z
N MET A 1 -12.30 -25.64 -30.09
CA MET A 1 -11.09 -25.10 -29.48
C MET A 1 -11.28 -23.76 -28.78
N LYS A 2 -12.16 -22.85 -29.24
CA LYS A 2 -12.40 -21.55 -28.58
C LYS A 2 -12.97 -21.66 -27.13
N ASN A 3 -13.78 -22.67 -26.84
CA ASN A 3 -14.42 -22.83 -25.53
C ASN A 3 -13.48 -23.37 -24.44
N PHE A 4 -12.39 -24.03 -24.83
CA PHE A 4 -11.40 -24.58 -23.89
C PHE A 4 -10.51 -23.47 -23.29
N LEU A 5 -10.19 -22.45 -24.09
CA LEU A 5 -9.37 -21.31 -23.66
C LEU A 5 -10.11 -20.45 -22.62
N VAL A 6 -11.42 -20.23 -22.82
CA VAL A 6 -12.25 -19.44 -21.90
C VAL A 6 -12.40 -20.15 -20.55
N LEU A 7 -12.56 -21.48 -20.56
CA LEU A 7 -12.66 -22.28 -19.33
C LEU A 7 -11.35 -22.27 -18.53
N THR A 8 -10.21 -22.28 -19.21
CA THR A 8 -8.88 -22.24 -18.57
C THR A 8 -8.63 -20.88 -17.91
N ILE A 9 -9.07 -19.78 -18.56
CA ILE A 9 -8.96 -18.43 -17.99
C ILE A 9 -9.87 -18.28 -16.74
N PHE A 10 -11.08 -18.83 -16.78
CA PHE A 10 -12.00 -18.82 -15.63
C PHE A 10 -11.48 -19.67 -14.46
N LEU A 11 -10.85 -20.81 -14.73
CA LEU A 11 -10.22 -21.63 -13.70
C LEU A 11 -8.99 -20.97 -13.07
N MET A 12 -8.21 -20.22 -13.87
CA MET A 12 -7.07 -19.43 -13.36
C MET A 12 -7.54 -18.27 -12.48
N LEU A 13 -8.59 -17.55 -12.89
CA LEU A 13 -9.19 -16.48 -12.08
C LEU A 13 -9.84 -17.02 -10.79
N GLY A 14 -10.45 -18.19 -10.84
CA GLY A 14 -11.01 -18.88 -9.65
C GLY A 14 -9.94 -19.37 -8.68
N ALA A 15 -8.76 -19.77 -9.17
CA ALA A 15 -7.61 -20.14 -8.33
C ALA A 15 -6.96 -18.92 -7.67
N TYR A 16 -6.85 -17.79 -8.39
CA TYR A 16 -6.40 -16.52 -7.81
C TYR A 16 -7.35 -16.01 -6.72
N GLY A 17 -8.68 -16.16 -6.88
CA GLY A 17 -9.67 -15.80 -5.87
C GLY A 17 -9.61 -16.64 -4.58
N ARG A 18 -9.09 -17.87 -4.64
CA ARG A 18 -8.93 -18.74 -3.46
C ARG A 18 -7.62 -18.54 -2.71
N VAL A 19 -6.59 -17.98 -3.37
CA VAL A 19 -5.30 -17.64 -2.71
C VAL A 19 -5.38 -16.33 -1.93
N VAL A 20 -6.39 -15.50 -2.18
CA VAL A 20 -6.55 -14.15 -1.59
C VAL A 20 -7.54 -14.14 -0.40
N ALA A 21 -8.13 -15.24 0.01
CA ALA A 21 -8.77 -15.34 1.33
C ALA A 21 -7.67 -15.37 2.41
N GLN A 22 -6.84 -14.34 2.46
CA GLN A 22 -5.96 -14.12 3.60
C GLN A 22 -6.85 -13.75 4.76
N ASP A 23 -6.77 -14.52 5.82
CA ASP A 23 -7.34 -14.25 7.12
C ASP A 23 -7.05 -12.78 7.50
N ALA A 24 -8.11 -11.95 7.59
CA ALA A 24 -7.99 -10.54 7.94
C ALA A 24 -7.28 -10.36 9.28
N ALA A 25 -7.42 -11.31 10.21
CA ALA A 25 -6.73 -11.32 11.50
C ALA A 25 -5.22 -11.46 11.33
N ALA A 26 -4.74 -12.38 10.50
CA ALA A 26 -3.31 -12.58 10.27
C ALA A 26 -2.69 -11.36 9.57
N ALA A 27 -3.37 -10.80 8.57
CA ALA A 27 -2.95 -9.59 7.87
C ALA A 27 -2.91 -8.38 8.82
N SER A 28 -3.94 -8.19 9.65
CA SER A 28 -4.00 -7.13 10.65
C SER A 28 -2.88 -7.23 11.69
N LYS A 29 -2.60 -8.44 12.18
CA LYS A 29 -1.50 -8.67 13.11
C LYS A 29 -0.15 -8.29 12.50
N ARG A 30 0.14 -8.74 11.27
CA ARG A 30 1.37 -8.39 10.54
C ARG A 30 1.48 -6.88 10.31
N ALA A 31 0.41 -6.27 9.80
CA ALA A 31 0.37 -4.85 9.54
C ALA A 31 0.71 -4.02 10.78
N ASN A 32 0.10 -4.35 11.93
CA ASN A 32 0.36 -3.65 13.18
C ASN A 32 1.80 -3.88 13.69
N GLN A 33 2.37 -5.07 13.54
CA GLN A 33 3.76 -5.33 13.90
C GLN A 33 4.71 -4.44 13.08
N GLN A 34 4.53 -4.36 11.78
CA GLN A 34 5.33 -3.51 10.89
C GLN A 34 5.11 -2.02 11.18
N TYR A 35 3.88 -1.63 11.51
CA TYR A 35 3.58 -0.25 11.89
C TYR A 35 4.34 0.19 13.16
N VAL A 36 4.40 -0.67 14.17
CA VAL A 36 5.17 -0.39 15.40
C VAL A 36 6.67 -0.25 15.11
N LEU A 37 7.22 -1.09 14.22
CA LEU A 37 8.62 -0.97 13.79
C LEU A 37 8.85 0.33 13.00
N PHE A 38 7.92 0.70 12.12
CA PHE A 38 7.97 1.98 11.42
C PHE A 38 7.99 3.17 12.40
N GLU A 39 7.07 3.21 13.39
CA GLU A 39 7.04 4.28 14.41
C GLU A 39 8.34 4.32 15.22
N SER A 40 8.85 3.16 15.61
CA SER A 40 10.12 3.06 16.35
C SER A 40 11.32 3.62 15.56
N GLU A 41 11.45 3.28 14.29
CA GLU A 41 12.55 3.80 13.45
C GLU A 41 12.37 5.28 13.10
N ARG A 42 11.12 5.72 12.89
CA ARG A 42 10.81 7.15 12.71
C ARG A 42 11.26 7.98 13.91
N ASP A 43 10.96 7.51 15.11
CA ASP A 43 11.25 8.24 16.35
C ASP A 43 12.75 8.25 16.67
N LYS A 44 13.47 7.19 16.32
CA LYS A 44 14.94 7.13 16.45
C LYS A 44 15.65 7.99 15.39
N GLY A 45 15.11 8.06 14.18
CA GLY A 45 15.70 8.82 13.07
C GLY A 45 17.03 8.29 12.52
N THR A 46 17.43 7.07 12.90
CA THR A 46 18.75 6.52 12.56
C THR A 46 18.75 5.59 11.35
N ASN A 47 17.63 4.96 11.04
CA ASN A 47 17.50 3.97 9.97
C ASN A 47 16.35 4.33 9.02
N VAL A 48 16.56 5.34 8.20
CA VAL A 48 15.52 5.86 7.27
C VAL A 48 15.07 4.80 6.25
N THR A 49 16.02 4.01 5.72
CA THR A 49 15.69 2.93 4.78
C THR A 49 14.83 1.84 5.44
N GLY A 50 15.17 1.41 6.65
CA GLY A 50 14.38 0.45 7.42
C GLY A 50 13.00 1.01 7.76
N MET A 51 12.92 2.27 8.17
CA MET A 51 11.66 2.97 8.43
C MET A 51 10.70 2.88 7.24
N TYR A 52 11.15 3.22 6.04
CA TYR A 52 10.30 3.15 4.85
C TYR A 52 9.98 1.72 4.43
N SER A 53 10.88 0.75 4.62
CA SER A 53 10.58 -0.67 4.39
C SER A 53 9.42 -1.13 5.27
N TYR A 54 9.47 -0.86 6.58
CA TYR A 54 8.38 -1.20 7.51
C TYR A 54 7.07 -0.48 7.19
N LEU A 55 7.15 0.78 6.74
CA LEU A 55 5.98 1.54 6.31
C LEU A 55 5.26 0.86 5.13
N LEU A 56 6.01 0.49 4.09
CA LEU A 56 5.44 -0.14 2.90
C LEU A 56 4.88 -1.53 3.23
N ASP A 57 5.62 -2.36 3.97
CA ASP A 57 5.16 -3.67 4.43
C ASP A 57 3.88 -3.56 5.27
N SER A 58 3.78 -2.56 6.14
CA SER A 58 2.59 -2.29 6.92
C SER A 58 1.41 -1.89 6.03
N TYR A 59 1.64 -0.97 5.08
CA TYR A 59 0.63 -0.53 4.11
C TYR A 59 0.06 -1.71 3.33
N GLU A 60 0.91 -2.54 2.73
CA GLU A 60 0.50 -3.70 1.93
C GLU A 60 -0.32 -4.71 2.74
N ASN A 61 0.04 -4.93 4.01
CA ASN A 61 -0.73 -5.83 4.88
C ASN A 61 -2.06 -5.20 5.33
N PHE A 62 -2.15 -3.89 5.57
CA PHE A 62 -3.44 -3.23 5.81
C PHE A 62 -4.33 -3.23 4.56
N MET A 63 -3.75 -3.13 3.35
CA MET A 63 -4.54 -3.30 2.12
C MET A 63 -5.16 -4.68 2.03
N LYS A 64 -4.45 -5.76 2.41
CA LYS A 64 -5.02 -7.11 2.50
C LYS A 64 -6.18 -7.19 3.50
N VAL A 65 -6.11 -6.44 4.63
CA VAL A 65 -7.25 -6.33 5.55
C VAL A 65 -8.44 -5.64 4.88
N VAL A 66 -8.21 -4.55 4.16
CA VAL A 66 -9.29 -3.80 3.48
C VAL A 66 -9.99 -4.66 2.42
N GLU A 67 -9.25 -5.52 1.73
CA GLU A 67 -9.74 -6.38 0.65
C GLU A 67 -10.37 -7.70 1.15
N ALA A 68 -10.10 -8.10 2.39
CA ALA A 68 -10.59 -9.35 2.93
C ALA A 68 -12.12 -9.30 3.16
N PRO A 69 -12.85 -10.37 2.82
CA PRO A 69 -14.31 -10.41 2.97
C PRO A 69 -14.77 -10.43 4.45
N ASP A 70 -13.92 -10.88 5.37
CA ASP A 70 -14.18 -11.03 6.81
C ASP A 70 -13.54 -9.90 7.65
N ASN A 71 -13.34 -8.72 7.06
CA ASN A 71 -12.57 -7.63 7.64
C ASN A 71 -13.29 -6.81 8.72
N GLY A 72 -14.60 -7.04 8.97
CA GLY A 72 -15.47 -6.13 9.73
C GLY A 72 -14.89 -5.59 11.04
N GLN A 73 -14.35 -6.47 11.89
CA GLN A 73 -13.76 -6.05 13.18
C GLN A 73 -12.39 -5.36 13.06
N TYR A 74 -11.68 -5.54 11.93
CA TYR A 74 -10.33 -4.99 11.72
C TYR A 74 -10.34 -3.71 10.87
N LEU A 75 -11.42 -3.46 10.14
CA LEU A 75 -11.49 -2.40 9.12
C LEU A 75 -11.29 -1.00 9.70
N SER A 76 -11.89 -0.71 10.87
CA SER A 76 -11.75 0.59 11.54
C SER A 76 -10.30 0.86 11.96
N GLY A 77 -9.64 -0.16 12.53
CA GLY A 77 -8.21 -0.07 12.90
C GLY A 77 -7.32 0.14 11.68
N ALA A 78 -7.53 -0.65 10.62
CA ALA A 78 -6.81 -0.51 9.36
C ALA A 78 -6.97 0.89 8.76
N LYS A 79 -8.20 1.41 8.72
CA LYS A 79 -8.49 2.76 8.23
C LYS A 79 -7.71 3.84 8.98
N ASN A 80 -7.68 3.77 10.32
CA ASN A 80 -6.97 4.74 11.15
C ASN A 80 -5.46 4.69 10.90
N ARG A 81 -4.88 3.50 10.79
CA ARG A 81 -3.45 3.32 10.51
C ARG A 81 -3.09 3.79 9.10
N LEU A 82 -3.86 3.41 8.09
CA LEU A 82 -3.67 3.88 6.71
C LEU A 82 -3.69 5.41 6.64
N ARG A 83 -4.66 6.06 7.31
CA ARG A 83 -4.71 7.52 7.39
C ARG A 83 -3.44 8.12 7.99
N ALA A 84 -2.95 7.54 9.09
CA ALA A 84 -1.72 8.00 9.76
C ALA A 84 -0.47 7.81 8.88
N MET A 85 -0.41 6.76 8.05
CA MET A 85 0.69 6.50 7.13
C MET A 85 0.70 7.41 5.90
N TYR A 86 -0.45 7.97 5.52
CA TYR A 86 -0.64 8.67 4.25
C TYR A 86 0.44 9.72 3.92
N PRO A 87 0.78 10.68 4.82
CA PRO A 87 1.82 11.67 4.53
C PRO A 87 3.22 11.06 4.37
N TYR A 88 3.48 9.94 5.03
CA TYR A 88 4.78 9.27 4.96
C TYR A 88 4.96 8.48 3.65
N LEU A 89 3.88 8.04 3.00
CA LEU A 89 3.95 7.44 1.66
C LEU A 89 4.49 8.44 0.64
N LEU A 90 4.04 9.68 0.69
CA LEU A 90 4.58 10.76 -0.15
C LEU A 90 6.07 10.98 0.12
N ASN A 91 6.45 11.06 1.39
CA ASN A 91 7.86 11.23 1.76
C ASN A 91 8.73 10.05 1.29
N GLY A 92 8.22 8.82 1.34
CA GLY A 92 8.90 7.63 0.82
C GLY A 92 9.12 7.68 -0.69
N ALA A 93 8.12 8.15 -1.45
CA ALA A 93 8.25 8.33 -2.90
C ALA A 93 9.37 9.32 -3.24
N VAL A 94 9.45 10.46 -2.55
CA VAL A 94 10.51 11.45 -2.73
C VAL A 94 11.86 10.86 -2.35
N TYR A 95 11.97 10.24 -1.16
CA TYR A 95 13.21 9.66 -0.68
C TYR A 95 13.81 8.65 -1.67
N TYR A 96 13.03 7.68 -2.13
CA TYR A 96 13.54 6.67 -3.06
C TYR A 96 13.79 7.20 -4.48
N SER A 97 13.09 8.27 -4.89
CA SER A 97 13.42 8.97 -6.13
C SER A 97 14.80 9.63 -6.07
N GLU A 98 15.12 10.30 -4.96
CA GLU A 98 16.44 10.90 -4.72
C GLU A 98 17.56 9.84 -4.61
N GLN A 99 17.24 8.66 -4.05
CA GLN A 99 18.15 7.52 -3.97
C GLN A 99 18.30 6.77 -5.30
N LYS A 100 17.66 7.22 -6.40
CA LYS A 100 17.68 6.57 -7.71
C LYS A 100 17.21 5.09 -7.66
N GLN A 101 16.18 4.82 -6.86
CA GLN A 101 15.54 3.51 -6.73
C GLN A 101 14.10 3.58 -7.30
N PRO A 102 13.94 3.56 -8.66
CA PRO A 102 12.66 3.86 -9.31
C PRO A 102 11.54 2.89 -8.92
N SER A 103 11.83 1.60 -8.78
CA SER A 103 10.82 0.60 -8.40
C SER A 103 10.19 0.91 -7.04
N LYS A 104 11.01 1.27 -6.04
CA LYS A 104 10.52 1.63 -4.71
C LYS A 104 9.80 2.97 -4.72
N ALA A 105 10.36 3.97 -5.41
CA ALA A 105 9.71 5.27 -5.56
C ALA A 105 8.32 5.13 -6.18
N LEU A 106 8.18 4.30 -7.22
CA LEU A 106 6.90 4.01 -7.86
C LEU A 106 5.93 3.33 -6.91
N GLY A 107 6.36 2.34 -6.12
CA GLY A 107 5.53 1.66 -5.14
C GLY A 107 4.92 2.63 -4.11
N PHE A 108 5.73 3.51 -3.56
CA PHE A 108 5.27 4.55 -2.62
C PHE A 108 4.34 5.59 -3.28
N ALA A 109 4.67 6.04 -4.49
CA ALA A 109 3.85 6.98 -5.24
C ALA A 109 2.49 6.38 -5.60
N ALA A 110 2.46 5.13 -6.05
CA ALA A 110 1.22 4.40 -6.32
C ALA A 110 0.35 4.28 -5.07
N ALA A 111 0.92 3.85 -3.94
CA ALA A 111 0.21 3.76 -2.67
C ALA A 111 -0.40 5.11 -2.24
N TYR A 112 0.35 6.21 -2.38
CA TYR A 112 -0.14 7.56 -2.08
C TYR A 112 -1.29 7.99 -3.00
N ILE A 113 -1.20 7.71 -4.30
CA ILE A 113 -2.21 8.10 -5.29
C ILE A 113 -3.50 7.26 -5.14
N GLU A 114 -3.36 5.96 -4.84
CA GLU A 114 -4.47 5.02 -4.72
C GLU A 114 -5.27 5.19 -3.42
N MET A 115 -4.62 5.53 -2.31
CA MET A 115 -5.27 5.55 -1.00
C MET A 115 -6.55 6.41 -0.93
N PRO A 116 -6.62 7.64 -1.50
CA PRO A 116 -7.85 8.44 -1.47
C PRO A 116 -9.02 7.83 -2.27
N ARG A 117 -8.73 6.85 -3.14
CA ARG A 117 -9.73 6.17 -3.98
C ARG A 117 -10.34 4.96 -3.30
N LEU A 118 -9.77 4.50 -2.19
CA LEU A 118 -10.29 3.37 -1.45
C LEU A 118 -11.69 3.67 -0.90
N LYS A 119 -12.60 2.71 -0.99
CA LYS A 119 -13.97 2.85 -0.49
C LYS A 119 -14.05 3.32 0.96
N ILE A 120 -13.11 2.88 1.80
CA ILE A 120 -13.04 3.26 3.22
C ILE A 120 -12.77 4.76 3.44
N PHE A 121 -12.28 5.48 2.42
CA PHE A 121 -12.00 6.91 2.45
C PHE A 121 -12.95 7.76 1.60
N GLN A 122 -13.93 7.18 0.91
CA GLN A 122 -14.85 7.92 0.02
C GLN A 122 -15.65 9.03 0.72
N SER A 123 -15.93 8.89 2.02
CA SER A 123 -16.60 9.92 2.83
C SER A 123 -15.67 10.93 3.47
N GLU A 124 -14.37 10.81 3.24
CA GLU A 124 -13.33 11.64 3.86
C GLU A 124 -12.43 12.24 2.78
N LEU A 125 -12.12 13.51 2.93
CA LEU A 125 -11.10 14.16 2.12
C LEU A 125 -9.75 13.95 2.82
N LEU A 126 -8.95 13.00 2.34
CA LEU A 126 -7.55 12.96 2.73
C LEU A 126 -6.87 14.23 2.21
N PRO A 127 -6.11 14.94 3.06
CA PRO A 127 -5.49 16.20 2.65
C PRO A 127 -4.53 15.95 1.50
N LYS A 128 -4.74 16.66 0.38
CA LYS A 128 -3.77 16.68 -0.71
C LYS A 128 -2.62 17.58 -0.32
N ASP A 129 -1.44 17.02 -0.29
CA ASP A 129 -0.21 17.80 -0.16
C ASP A 129 0.00 18.64 -1.42
N ASN A 130 0.59 19.84 -1.29
CA ASN A 130 0.95 20.69 -2.42
C ASN A 130 1.97 20.01 -3.36
N ARG A 131 2.69 18.99 -2.88
CA ARG A 131 3.62 18.17 -3.66
C ARG A 131 2.94 17.05 -4.46
N TYR A 132 1.60 16.95 -4.44
CA TYR A 132 0.88 15.89 -5.16
C TYR A 132 1.26 15.81 -6.64
N ALA A 133 1.35 16.95 -7.32
CA ALA A 133 1.77 17.01 -8.72
C ALA A 133 3.20 16.49 -8.91
N SER A 134 4.10 16.77 -7.97
CA SER A 134 5.47 16.25 -7.98
C SER A 134 5.50 14.73 -7.81
N VAL A 135 4.65 14.17 -6.95
CA VAL A 135 4.56 12.71 -6.77
C VAL A 135 4.07 12.02 -8.03
N VAL A 136 3.06 12.58 -8.71
CA VAL A 136 2.59 12.05 -10.00
C VAL A 136 3.71 12.10 -11.04
N TYR A 137 4.47 13.19 -11.09
CA TYR A 137 5.64 13.32 -11.95
C TYR A 137 6.70 12.26 -11.63
N TYR A 138 7.09 12.10 -10.36
CA TYR A 138 8.06 11.09 -9.94
C TYR A 138 7.58 9.66 -10.25
N ALA A 139 6.28 9.38 -10.08
CA ALA A 139 5.71 8.10 -10.46
C ALA A 139 5.87 7.84 -11.96
N ALA A 140 5.57 8.82 -12.80
CA ALA A 140 5.72 8.71 -14.25
C ALA A 140 7.19 8.51 -14.68
N VAL A 141 8.11 9.29 -14.12
CA VAL A 141 9.55 9.16 -14.37
C VAL A 141 10.08 7.81 -13.88
N SER A 142 9.65 7.35 -12.72
CA SER A 142 10.05 6.05 -12.18
C SER A 142 9.56 4.89 -13.05
N ALA A 143 8.30 4.96 -13.53
CA ALA A 143 7.75 3.96 -14.44
C ALA A 143 8.46 3.94 -15.79
N TYR A 144 8.92 5.09 -16.28
CA TYR A 144 9.68 5.18 -17.54
C TYR A 144 11.09 4.57 -17.43
N ASN A 145 11.70 4.62 -16.24
CA ASN A 145 13.06 4.13 -15.97
C ASN A 145 13.11 2.66 -15.51
N LEU A 146 11.98 1.93 -15.52
CA LEU A 146 11.91 0.49 -15.23
C LEU A 146 12.00 -0.34 -16.50
#